data_c453f5fab2e5bb9293773dee4c42af49
#
_entry.id   c453f5fab2e5bb9293773dee4c42af49
#
_cell.length_a   1.000
_cell.length_b   1.000
_cell.length_c   1.000
_cell.angle_alpha   90.00
_cell.angle_beta   90.00
_cell.angle_gamma   90.00
#
_symmetry.space_group_name_H-M   'P 1'
#
loop_
_entity.id
_entity.type
_entity.pdbx_description
1 polymer ?
#
loop_
_entity_poly.entity_id
_entity_poly.type
_entity_poly.pdbx_seq_one_letter_code
_entity_poly.pdbx_strand_id
1 'polypeptide(L)'
;YLVVNGEEGEPGIFKDRHLMEGDPHRLLEGILLAAFASGAGRGILFINGEAELSARRMEQALRSAEAAGLLGERILGGDFSFQLELRRGAGGFILGEETALMEAIEGKRAMPRPKPPFPVEAGLWGRPTVINNVETLSAVPLIMSRGAAWFAAIGGGKGTKLFGLSGHLARTGIVEAPMGVTLRHLIEEIGGGTGDGRPLKAALIGGPSGVIVHSSRFDEPLIPGSNLSPGSGGVVALDESVSIGDVTRTLLAFNAQESCGKCTPCREGTGRLLLANAGAVQIGEADSVATSYAASVRKLDLPYGASRYLDK
;
A
#
# COMPACT_ATOMS: atom_id res chain seq x y z
N TYR A 1 16.27 -13.33 6.37
CA TYR A 1 16.01 -12.60 5.12
C TYR A 1 15.38 -11.25 5.39
N LEU A 2 15.66 -10.27 4.51
CA LEU A 2 14.91 -9.02 4.41
C LEU A 2 14.17 -8.98 3.07
N VAL A 3 12.84 -8.80 3.10
CA VAL A 3 12.04 -8.63 1.89
C VAL A 3 11.55 -7.19 1.82
N VAL A 4 11.78 -6.56 0.70
CA VAL A 4 11.29 -5.21 0.38
C VAL A 4 10.07 -5.37 -0.50
N ASN A 5 8.93 -4.96 0.02
CA ASN A 5 7.67 -5.00 -0.70
C ASN A 5 7.52 -3.74 -1.56
N GLY A 6 7.84 -3.85 -2.84
CA GLY A 6 7.60 -2.87 -3.89
C GLY A 6 6.48 -3.29 -4.85
N GLU A 7 5.62 -4.21 -4.41
CA GLU A 7 4.39 -4.53 -5.13
C GLU A 7 3.36 -3.43 -4.92
N GLU A 8 3.04 -2.72 -5.97
CA GLU A 8 2.11 -1.59 -5.94
C GLU A 8 1.04 -1.77 -7.03
N GLY A 9 0.20 -2.78 -6.82
CA GLY A 9 -0.92 -3.13 -7.72
C GLY A 9 -2.28 -2.57 -7.28
N GLU A 10 -2.31 -1.68 -6.30
CA GLU A 10 -3.52 -1.12 -5.72
C GLU A 10 -4.01 0.10 -6.52
N PRO A 11 -5.27 0.12 -7.01
CA PRO A 11 -5.80 1.26 -7.76
C PRO A 11 -5.74 2.58 -6.98
N GLY A 12 -5.21 3.62 -7.61
CA GLY A 12 -5.05 4.95 -7.00
C GLY A 12 -3.80 5.10 -6.12
N ILE A 13 -2.94 4.08 -6.07
CA ILE A 13 -1.66 4.11 -5.36
C ILE A 13 -0.52 4.05 -6.35
N PHE A 14 0.43 4.99 -6.23
CA PHE A 14 1.60 5.08 -7.13
C PHE A 14 2.82 5.74 -6.46
N LYS A 15 2.93 5.64 -5.13
CA LYS A 15 3.97 6.26 -4.31
C LYS A 15 5.31 5.52 -4.34
N ASP A 16 5.27 4.18 -4.27
CA ASP A 16 6.47 3.36 -4.16
C ASP A 16 7.30 3.40 -5.45
N ARG A 17 6.63 3.40 -6.62
CA ARG A 17 7.29 3.61 -7.91
C ARG A 17 8.02 4.94 -7.98
N HIS A 18 7.43 6.03 -7.47
CA HIS A 18 8.07 7.34 -7.48
C HIS A 18 9.31 7.40 -6.59
N LEU A 19 9.31 6.69 -5.46
CA LEU A 19 10.49 6.56 -4.61
C LEU A 19 11.61 5.77 -5.30
N MET A 20 11.28 4.62 -5.89
CA MET A 20 12.24 3.79 -6.62
C MET A 20 12.80 4.48 -7.87
N GLU A 21 12.03 5.32 -8.53
CA GLU A 21 12.42 6.03 -9.74
C GLU A 21 13.17 7.33 -9.45
N GLY A 22 12.76 8.06 -8.40
CA GLY A 22 13.29 9.38 -8.07
C GLY A 22 14.50 9.35 -7.15
N ASP A 23 14.54 8.44 -6.18
CA ASP A 23 15.64 8.35 -5.20
C ASP A 23 15.96 6.88 -4.81
N PRO A 24 16.40 6.06 -5.80
CA PRO A 24 16.69 4.65 -5.58
C PRO A 24 17.81 4.41 -4.57
N HIS A 25 18.78 5.34 -4.48
CA HIS A 25 19.91 5.21 -3.55
C HIS A 25 19.49 5.40 -2.09
N ARG A 26 18.56 6.31 -1.81
CA ARG A 26 17.99 6.44 -0.46
C ARG A 26 17.25 5.15 -0.03
N LEU A 27 16.48 4.56 -0.94
CA LEU A 27 15.85 3.27 -0.67
C LEU A 27 16.90 2.19 -0.37
N LEU A 28 17.98 2.09 -1.15
CA LEU A 28 19.08 1.15 -0.90
C LEU A 28 19.75 1.38 0.45
N GLU A 29 19.99 2.62 0.83
CA GLU A 29 20.53 2.95 2.16
C GLU A 29 19.58 2.46 3.27
N GLY A 30 18.27 2.71 3.13
CA GLY A 30 17.27 2.21 4.08
C GLY A 30 17.21 0.68 4.16
N ILE A 31 17.36 0.00 3.04
CA ILE A 31 17.45 -1.47 2.97
C ILE A 31 18.69 -1.97 3.72
N LEU A 32 19.85 -1.36 3.48
CA LEU A 32 21.11 -1.72 4.16
C LEU A 32 21.04 -1.51 5.66
N LEU A 33 20.49 -0.38 6.10
CA LEU A 33 20.28 -0.08 7.52
C LEU A 33 19.34 -1.11 8.18
N ALA A 34 18.25 -1.46 7.51
CA ALA A 34 17.31 -2.47 8.01
C ALA A 34 17.93 -3.88 8.03
N ALA A 35 18.72 -4.24 7.01
CA ALA A 35 19.42 -5.51 6.95
C ALA A 35 20.46 -5.62 8.08
N PHE A 36 21.22 -4.56 8.30
CA PHE A 36 22.20 -4.50 9.41
C PHE A 36 21.51 -4.65 10.76
N ALA A 37 20.45 -3.87 11.01
CA ALA A 37 19.73 -3.89 12.28
C ALA A 37 19.05 -5.25 12.58
N SER A 38 18.56 -5.93 11.54
CA SER A 38 17.90 -7.25 11.68
C SER A 38 18.86 -8.45 11.62
N GLY A 39 20.14 -8.22 11.26
CA GLY A 39 21.10 -9.29 11.03
C GLY A 39 20.82 -10.12 9.76
N ALA A 40 20.07 -9.58 8.82
CA ALA A 40 19.79 -10.27 7.56
C ALA A 40 21.04 -10.29 6.66
N GLY A 41 21.41 -11.46 6.17
CA GLY A 41 22.51 -11.62 5.21
C GLY A 41 22.06 -11.60 3.75
N ARG A 42 20.77 -11.76 3.50
CA ARG A 42 20.17 -11.76 2.16
C ARG A 42 18.88 -10.95 2.13
N GLY A 43 18.71 -10.18 1.06
CA GLY A 43 17.50 -9.42 0.78
C GLY A 43 16.91 -9.71 -0.59
N ILE A 44 15.62 -9.48 -0.72
CA ILE A 44 14.89 -9.54 -1.98
C ILE A 44 14.05 -8.27 -2.09
N LEU A 45 14.34 -7.46 -3.10
CA LEU A 45 13.50 -6.35 -3.51
C LEU A 45 12.51 -6.88 -4.55
N PHE A 46 11.25 -7.00 -4.16
CA PHE A 46 10.18 -7.47 -5.03
C PHE A 46 9.43 -6.28 -5.60
N ILE A 47 9.39 -6.16 -6.92
CA ILE A 47 8.78 -5.04 -7.65
C ILE A 47 7.64 -5.57 -8.53
N ASN A 48 6.55 -4.81 -8.62
CA ASN A 48 5.46 -5.09 -9.55
C ASN A 48 5.99 -5.20 -10.99
N GLY A 49 5.58 -6.26 -11.69
CA GLY A 49 6.09 -6.56 -13.04
C GLY A 49 5.81 -5.49 -14.09
N GLU A 50 4.81 -4.65 -13.88
CA GLU A 50 4.46 -3.54 -14.78
C GLU A 50 5.31 -2.27 -14.52
N ALA A 51 6.02 -2.20 -13.38
CA ALA A 51 6.85 -1.06 -12.99
C ALA A 51 8.25 -1.11 -13.63
N GLU A 52 8.31 -1.07 -14.96
CA GLU A 52 9.53 -1.22 -15.77
C GLU A 52 10.60 -0.18 -15.44
N LEU A 53 10.21 1.09 -15.31
CA LEU A 53 11.16 2.17 -15.01
C LEU A 53 11.73 2.01 -13.59
N SER A 54 10.89 1.66 -12.62
CA SER A 54 11.31 1.39 -11.24
C SER A 54 12.34 0.24 -11.21
N ALA A 55 12.07 -0.87 -11.92
CA ALA A 55 12.99 -2.00 -11.98
C ALA A 55 14.34 -1.59 -12.57
N ARG A 56 14.35 -0.90 -13.72
CA ARG A 56 15.60 -0.43 -14.35
C ARG A 56 16.41 0.54 -13.47
N ARG A 57 15.73 1.47 -12.78
CA ARG A 57 16.39 2.41 -11.87
C ARG A 57 17.01 1.69 -10.67
N MET A 58 16.27 0.76 -10.09
CA MET A 58 16.77 -0.05 -8.98
C MET A 58 17.93 -0.97 -9.40
N GLU A 59 17.86 -1.62 -10.57
CA GLU A 59 18.97 -2.42 -11.09
C GLU A 59 20.24 -1.58 -11.30
N GLN A 60 20.10 -0.37 -11.81
CA GLN A 60 21.24 0.54 -11.98
C GLN A 60 21.83 0.92 -10.62
N ALA A 61 20.99 1.26 -9.63
CA ALA A 61 21.41 1.61 -8.29
C ALA A 61 22.10 0.43 -7.57
N LEU A 62 21.59 -0.79 -7.74
CA LEU A 62 22.20 -2.02 -7.21
C LEU A 62 23.61 -2.20 -7.77
N ARG A 63 23.79 -2.14 -9.10
CA ARG A 63 25.12 -2.25 -9.73
C ARG A 63 26.09 -1.18 -9.24
N SER A 64 25.61 0.05 -9.04
CA SER A 64 26.44 1.14 -8.51
C SER A 64 26.85 0.88 -7.06
N ALA A 65 25.95 0.37 -6.23
CA ALA A 65 26.22 0.04 -4.84
C ALA A 65 27.20 -1.15 -4.71
N GLU A 66 27.07 -2.18 -5.55
CA GLU A 66 28.00 -3.30 -5.63
C GLU A 66 29.41 -2.82 -6.03
N ALA A 67 29.50 -2.00 -7.08
CA ALA A 67 30.78 -1.43 -7.55
C ALA A 67 31.45 -0.54 -6.49
N ALA A 68 30.66 0.11 -5.63
CA ALA A 68 31.14 0.93 -4.52
C ALA A 68 31.46 0.14 -3.24
N GLY A 69 31.29 -1.19 -3.24
CA GLY A 69 31.50 -2.04 -2.05
C GLY A 69 30.46 -1.83 -0.93
N LEU A 70 29.28 -1.31 -1.29
CA LEU A 70 28.15 -1.10 -0.38
C LEU A 70 27.17 -2.30 -0.35
N LEU A 71 27.34 -3.26 -1.25
CA LEU A 71 26.66 -4.54 -1.29
C LEU A 71 27.65 -5.67 -1.49
N GLY A 72 27.33 -6.87 -1.04
CA GLY A 72 28.19 -8.04 -1.14
C GLY A 72 28.86 -8.39 0.18
N GLU A 73 30.13 -8.78 0.11
CA GLU A 73 30.89 -9.22 1.28
C GLU A 73 31.65 -8.05 1.94
N ARG A 74 31.75 -8.08 3.27
CA ARG A 74 32.57 -7.16 4.07
C ARG A 74 32.32 -5.68 3.74
N ILE A 75 31.07 -5.28 3.74
CA ILE A 75 30.63 -3.92 3.40
C ILE A 75 31.44 -2.89 4.22
N LEU A 76 31.97 -1.88 3.54
CA LEU A 76 32.86 -0.84 4.12
C LEU A 76 34.08 -1.42 4.88
N GLY A 77 34.50 -2.64 4.54
CA GLY A 77 35.62 -3.33 5.21
C GLY A 77 35.29 -3.93 6.57
N GLY A 78 34.02 -3.87 7.02
CA GLY A 78 33.53 -4.44 8.26
C GLY A 78 33.17 -5.93 8.14
N ASP A 79 32.58 -6.49 9.19
CA ASP A 79 32.14 -7.89 9.22
C ASP A 79 30.75 -8.11 8.64
N PHE A 80 30.04 -7.04 8.29
CA PHE A 80 28.70 -7.12 7.70
C PHE A 80 28.77 -7.45 6.21
N SER A 81 28.00 -8.46 5.82
CA SER A 81 27.85 -8.88 4.42
C SER A 81 26.36 -8.98 4.10
N PHE A 82 25.94 -8.42 2.96
CA PHE A 82 24.55 -8.44 2.55
C PHE A 82 24.42 -8.50 1.03
N GLN A 83 23.65 -9.44 0.54
CA GLN A 83 23.33 -9.60 -0.87
C GLN A 83 21.87 -9.22 -1.10
N LEU A 84 21.60 -8.37 -2.09
CA LEU A 84 20.27 -7.93 -2.45
C LEU A 84 19.95 -8.34 -3.89
N GLU A 85 18.91 -9.15 -4.05
CA GLU A 85 18.39 -9.57 -5.35
C GLU A 85 17.13 -8.77 -5.69
N LEU A 86 17.02 -8.27 -6.94
CA LEU A 86 15.79 -7.70 -7.46
C LEU A 86 14.97 -8.80 -8.13
N ARG A 87 13.70 -8.92 -7.75
CA ARG A 87 12.73 -9.80 -8.41
C ARG A 87 11.53 -9.02 -8.90
N ARG A 88 11.13 -9.34 -10.12
CA ARG A 88 9.92 -8.78 -10.72
C ARG A 88 8.78 -9.79 -10.58
N GLY A 89 7.66 -9.35 -10.02
CA GLY A 89 6.44 -10.11 -9.97
C GLY A 89 5.71 -10.17 -11.31
N ALA A 90 4.75 -11.07 -11.42
CA ALA A 90 3.86 -11.12 -12.59
C ALA A 90 2.76 -10.02 -12.56
N GLY A 91 2.72 -9.23 -11.50
CA GLY A 91 1.61 -8.33 -11.18
C GLY A 91 0.50 -9.07 -10.42
N GLY A 92 -0.35 -8.29 -9.73
CA GLY A 92 -1.50 -8.81 -8.99
C GLY A 92 -1.59 -8.27 -7.57
N PHE A 93 -2.75 -7.72 -7.25
CA PHE A 93 -3.02 -7.06 -5.97
C PHE A 93 -2.68 -7.90 -4.73
N ILE A 94 -2.95 -9.22 -4.81
CA ILE A 94 -2.66 -10.15 -3.70
C ILE A 94 -1.18 -10.24 -3.34
N LEU A 95 -0.27 -9.92 -4.25
CA LEU A 95 1.17 -9.94 -4.01
C LEU A 95 1.63 -8.81 -3.07
N GLY A 96 0.79 -7.82 -2.79
CA GLY A 96 1.02 -6.84 -1.74
C GLY A 96 0.88 -7.40 -0.33
N GLU A 97 0.18 -8.53 -0.14
CA GLU A 97 0.09 -9.22 1.15
C GLU A 97 1.40 -9.97 1.44
N GLU A 98 1.98 -9.73 2.62
CA GLU A 98 3.34 -10.17 2.96
C GLU A 98 3.58 -11.67 2.81
N THR A 99 2.60 -12.51 3.14
CA THR A 99 2.75 -13.97 3.06
C THR A 99 2.50 -14.50 1.66
N ALA A 100 1.59 -13.90 0.90
CA ALA A 100 1.38 -14.18 -0.51
C ALA A 100 2.61 -13.78 -1.35
N LEU A 101 3.26 -12.67 -1.00
CA LEU A 101 4.53 -12.25 -1.56
C LEU A 101 5.61 -13.32 -1.34
N MET A 102 5.73 -13.85 -0.12
CA MET A 102 6.68 -14.94 0.17
C MET A 102 6.38 -16.20 -0.64
N GLU A 103 5.10 -16.61 -0.76
CA GLU A 103 4.73 -17.74 -1.59
C GLU A 103 5.17 -17.56 -3.05
N ALA A 104 4.97 -16.36 -3.61
CA ALA A 104 5.41 -16.04 -4.97
C ALA A 104 6.95 -16.07 -5.11
N ILE A 105 7.68 -15.55 -4.13
CA ILE A 105 9.16 -15.62 -4.10
C ILE A 105 9.64 -17.07 -4.06
N GLU A 106 8.94 -17.96 -3.35
CA GLU A 106 9.22 -19.38 -3.28
C GLU A 106 8.79 -20.17 -4.55
N GLY A 107 8.21 -19.51 -5.54
CA GLY A 107 7.74 -20.12 -6.77
C GLY A 107 6.40 -20.86 -6.63
N LYS A 108 5.65 -20.57 -5.59
CA LYS A 108 4.34 -21.14 -5.30
C LYS A 108 3.23 -20.19 -5.75
N ARG A 109 1.98 -20.69 -5.71
CA ARG A 109 0.81 -19.83 -5.96
C ARG A 109 0.70 -18.76 -4.88
N ALA A 110 0.56 -17.50 -5.29
CA ALA A 110 0.41 -16.36 -4.41
C ALA A 110 -0.91 -16.43 -3.61
N MET A 111 -0.84 -17.01 -2.43
CA MET A 111 -1.97 -17.15 -1.49
C MET A 111 -1.46 -16.88 -0.07
N PRO A 112 -2.20 -16.13 0.77
CA PRO A 112 -1.79 -15.85 2.15
C PRO A 112 -1.55 -17.12 2.96
N ARG A 113 -0.54 -17.11 3.84
CA ARG A 113 -0.31 -18.16 4.83
C ARG A 113 -1.15 -17.90 6.08
N PRO A 114 -1.58 -18.97 6.80
CA PRO A 114 -2.11 -18.81 8.15
C PRO A 114 -1.05 -18.22 9.09
N LYS A 115 -1.46 -17.39 10.01
CA LYS A 115 -0.63 -16.88 11.11
C LYS A 115 -1.23 -17.32 12.45
N PRO A 116 -0.49 -17.82 13.44
CA PRO A 116 0.95 -18.11 13.44
C PRO A 116 1.33 -19.32 12.55
N PRO A 117 2.64 -19.50 12.19
CA PRO A 117 3.78 -18.65 12.56
C PRO A 117 3.81 -17.33 11.79
N PHE A 118 4.37 -16.29 12.43
CA PHE A 118 4.61 -15.02 11.77
C PHE A 118 5.89 -15.07 10.90
N PRO A 119 6.03 -14.23 9.86
CA PRO A 119 7.22 -14.24 9.01
C PRO A 119 8.56 -14.11 9.76
N VAL A 120 8.57 -13.36 10.85
CA VAL A 120 9.76 -13.20 11.71
C VAL A 120 10.15 -14.48 12.45
N GLU A 121 9.24 -15.45 12.58
CA GLU A 121 9.48 -16.77 13.17
C GLU A 121 9.80 -17.79 12.08
N ALA A 122 8.98 -17.85 11.03
CA ALA A 122 9.11 -18.80 9.91
C ALA A 122 8.59 -18.18 8.62
N GLY A 123 9.44 -17.42 7.94
CA GLY A 123 9.14 -16.75 6.67
C GLY A 123 9.61 -17.51 5.43
N LEU A 124 10.46 -16.88 4.60
CA LEU A 124 10.98 -17.47 3.37
C LEU A 124 11.77 -18.75 3.68
N TRP A 125 11.39 -19.82 2.99
CA TRP A 125 12.01 -21.16 3.15
C TRP A 125 12.12 -21.62 4.61
N GLY A 126 11.12 -21.20 5.44
CA GLY A 126 11.08 -21.52 6.86
C GLY A 126 12.10 -20.78 7.73
N ARG A 127 12.74 -19.74 7.22
CA ARG A 127 13.71 -18.93 7.95
C ARG A 127 13.09 -17.62 8.42
N PRO A 128 13.57 -17.04 9.54
CA PRO A 128 13.15 -15.72 9.98
C PRO A 128 13.25 -14.69 8.86
N THR A 129 12.18 -13.93 8.63
CA THR A 129 12.09 -12.97 7.52
C THR A 129 11.44 -11.68 7.99
N VAL A 130 12.12 -10.56 7.77
CA VAL A 130 11.59 -9.21 7.98
C VAL A 130 11.04 -8.70 6.64
N ILE A 131 9.83 -8.17 6.63
CA ILE A 131 9.20 -7.63 5.43
C ILE A 131 8.82 -6.17 5.67
N ASN A 132 9.24 -5.28 4.78
CA ASN A 132 8.92 -3.85 4.87
C ASN A 132 8.58 -3.29 3.49
N ASN A 133 7.68 -2.29 3.47
CA ASN A 133 7.34 -1.56 2.26
C ASN A 133 8.44 -0.58 1.85
N VAL A 134 8.48 -0.23 0.58
CA VAL A 134 9.41 0.74 -0.02
C VAL A 134 9.37 2.09 0.70
N GLU A 135 8.17 2.66 0.94
CA GLU A 135 8.02 3.94 1.66
C GLU A 135 8.65 3.88 3.06
N THR A 136 8.39 2.80 3.80
CA THR A 136 8.94 2.60 5.14
C THR A 136 10.46 2.64 5.14
N LEU A 137 11.09 1.89 4.24
CA LEU A 137 12.56 1.82 4.16
C LEU A 137 13.17 3.12 3.63
N SER A 138 12.51 3.81 2.71
CA SER A 138 12.99 5.10 2.19
C SER A 138 12.98 6.21 3.25
N ALA A 139 12.18 6.08 4.32
CA ALA A 139 12.18 7.03 5.44
C ALA A 139 13.33 6.78 6.44
N VAL A 140 13.85 5.55 6.53
CA VAL A 140 14.85 5.15 7.53
C VAL A 140 16.12 6.01 7.50
N PRO A 141 16.77 6.29 6.36
CA PRO A 141 17.99 7.08 6.33
C PRO A 141 17.80 8.48 6.92
N LEU A 142 16.68 9.11 6.62
CA LEU A 142 16.36 10.43 7.12
C LEU A 142 16.11 10.43 8.64
N ILE A 143 15.42 9.39 9.13
CA ILE A 143 15.19 9.20 10.57
C ILE A 143 16.53 8.97 11.30
N MET A 144 17.40 8.16 10.73
CA MET A 144 18.72 7.90 11.31
C MET A 144 19.60 9.15 11.35
N SER A 145 19.58 9.98 10.30
CA SER A 145 20.39 11.18 10.23
C SER A 145 19.87 12.32 11.10
N ARG A 146 18.54 12.47 11.27
CA ARG A 146 17.90 13.54 12.05
C ARG A 146 17.49 13.13 13.46
N GLY A 147 17.47 11.84 13.73
CA GLY A 147 17.10 11.27 15.01
C GLY A 147 15.60 10.95 15.15
N ALA A 148 15.31 9.94 15.95
CA ALA A 148 13.95 9.46 16.20
C ALA A 148 13.04 10.54 16.82
N ALA A 149 13.59 11.39 17.69
CA ALA A 149 12.85 12.49 18.33
C ALA A 149 12.35 13.52 17.30
N TRP A 150 13.14 13.81 16.26
CA TRP A 150 12.71 14.68 15.18
C TRP A 150 11.49 14.10 14.46
N PHE A 151 11.52 12.83 14.08
CA PHE A 151 10.40 12.19 13.38
C PHE A 151 9.15 12.08 14.27
N ALA A 152 9.34 11.75 15.55
CA ALA A 152 8.25 11.67 16.53
C ALA A 152 7.60 13.02 16.82
N ALA A 153 8.27 14.15 16.56
CA ALA A 153 7.67 15.47 16.71
C ALA A 153 6.68 15.83 15.59
N ILE A 154 6.66 15.06 14.48
CA ILE A 154 5.81 15.30 13.32
C ILE A 154 4.51 14.49 13.43
N GLY A 155 3.39 15.03 12.97
CA GLY A 155 2.13 14.31 12.86
C GLY A 155 1.59 13.73 14.18
N GLY A 156 1.78 14.45 15.28
CA GLY A 156 1.34 14.00 16.60
C GLY A 156 2.02 12.72 17.09
N GLY A 157 3.30 12.53 16.75
CA GLY A 157 4.08 11.34 17.11
C GLY A 157 4.05 10.21 16.09
N LYS A 158 3.44 10.42 14.92
CA LYS A 158 3.25 9.40 13.89
C LYS A 158 4.04 9.65 12.59
N GLY A 159 4.82 10.75 12.55
CA GLY A 159 5.63 11.11 11.41
C GLY A 159 4.82 11.59 10.20
N THR A 160 5.35 11.33 9.01
CA THR A 160 4.74 11.67 7.72
C THR A 160 4.27 10.44 6.96
N LYS A 161 3.46 10.68 5.93
CA LYS A 161 3.07 9.67 4.94
C LYS A 161 2.99 10.29 3.55
N LEU A 162 3.30 9.49 2.55
CA LEU A 162 3.08 9.83 1.15
C LEU A 162 1.61 9.57 0.78
N PHE A 163 1.00 10.58 0.17
CA PHE A 163 -0.36 10.49 -0.36
C PHE A 163 -0.33 10.64 -1.89
N GLY A 164 -0.96 9.68 -2.56
CA GLY A 164 -1.21 9.75 -3.99
C GLY A 164 -2.55 10.45 -4.25
N LEU A 165 -2.51 11.63 -4.83
CA LEU A 165 -3.70 12.42 -5.16
C LEU A 165 -4.11 12.16 -6.61
N SER A 166 -5.34 11.72 -6.83
CA SER A 166 -5.89 11.40 -8.16
C SER A 166 -7.39 11.64 -8.22
N GLY A 167 -8.01 11.33 -9.36
CA GLY A 167 -9.43 11.58 -9.62
C GLY A 167 -9.69 12.99 -10.11
N HIS A 168 -10.81 13.59 -9.71
CA HIS A 168 -11.25 14.91 -10.15
C HIS A 168 -10.56 16.04 -9.38
N LEU A 169 -9.27 16.23 -9.65
CA LEU A 169 -8.43 17.26 -9.04
C LEU A 169 -7.78 18.13 -10.10
N ALA A 170 -7.60 19.41 -9.78
CA ALA A 170 -6.83 20.33 -10.61
C ALA A 170 -5.35 19.92 -10.69
N ARG A 171 -4.80 19.36 -9.60
CA ARG A 171 -3.42 18.89 -9.49
C ARG A 171 -3.40 17.49 -8.92
N THR A 172 -2.91 16.55 -9.71
CA THR A 172 -2.67 15.16 -9.30
C THR A 172 -1.17 14.94 -9.04
N GLY A 173 -0.83 13.93 -8.26
CA GLY A 173 0.58 13.61 -7.97
C GLY A 173 0.77 13.03 -6.57
N ILE A 174 2.04 13.02 -6.12
CA ILE A 174 2.42 12.55 -4.79
C ILE A 174 2.72 13.76 -3.89
N VAL A 175 2.22 13.70 -2.67
CA VAL A 175 2.53 14.68 -1.62
C VAL A 175 2.94 13.96 -0.33
N GLU A 176 3.97 14.46 0.34
CA GLU A 176 4.30 14.05 1.70
C GLU A 176 3.59 15.01 2.68
N ALA A 177 2.81 14.45 3.59
CA ALA A 177 2.10 15.23 4.61
C ALA A 177 2.22 14.57 5.98
N PRO A 178 2.14 15.38 7.08
CA PRO A 178 2.14 14.82 8.43
C PRO A 178 0.87 13.97 8.65
N MET A 179 1.00 12.94 9.46
CA MET A 179 -0.16 12.18 9.90
C MET A 179 -1.13 13.07 10.68
N GLY A 180 -2.42 12.84 10.50
CA GLY A 180 -3.47 13.72 11.03
C GLY A 180 -3.87 14.84 10.07
N VAL A 181 -3.28 14.91 8.87
CA VAL A 181 -3.75 15.78 7.80
C VAL A 181 -5.20 15.47 7.45
N THR A 182 -5.98 16.47 7.05
CA THR A 182 -7.38 16.29 6.64
C THR A 182 -7.50 16.05 5.13
N LEU A 183 -8.58 15.40 4.72
CA LEU A 183 -8.89 15.27 3.28
C LEU A 183 -9.10 16.63 2.62
N ARG A 184 -9.71 17.58 3.33
CA ARG A 184 -9.90 18.94 2.82
C ARG A 184 -8.56 19.59 2.45
N HIS A 185 -7.57 19.53 3.33
CA HIS A 185 -6.24 20.07 3.06
C HIS A 185 -5.59 19.40 1.85
N LEU A 186 -5.62 18.05 1.77
CA LEU A 186 -5.04 17.31 0.66
C LEU A 186 -5.73 17.61 -0.67
N ILE A 187 -7.07 17.65 -0.69
CA ILE A 187 -7.87 17.75 -1.90
C ILE A 187 -8.00 19.21 -2.38
N GLU A 188 -8.39 20.13 -1.48
CA GLU A 188 -8.69 21.50 -1.85
C GLU A 188 -7.46 22.40 -1.89
N GLU A 189 -6.60 22.36 -0.85
CA GLU A 189 -5.44 23.26 -0.79
C GLU A 189 -4.27 22.72 -1.65
N ILE A 190 -3.90 21.46 -1.48
CA ILE A 190 -2.79 20.87 -2.24
C ILE A 190 -3.24 20.46 -3.65
N GLY A 191 -4.33 19.70 -3.76
CA GLY A 191 -4.89 19.21 -5.02
C GLY A 191 -5.58 20.31 -5.84
N GLY A 192 -5.89 21.47 -5.25
CA GLY A 192 -6.49 22.62 -5.90
C GLY A 192 -7.98 22.46 -6.19
N GLY A 193 -8.66 21.55 -5.49
CA GLY A 193 -10.06 21.23 -5.74
C GLY A 193 -10.30 20.60 -7.10
N THR A 194 -11.53 20.69 -7.60
CA THR A 194 -11.86 20.27 -8.98
C THR A 194 -11.37 21.31 -9.98
N GLY A 195 -10.74 20.87 -11.07
CA GLY A 195 -10.19 21.81 -12.06
C GLY A 195 -11.23 22.66 -12.80
N ASP A 196 -12.49 22.26 -12.78
CA ASP A 196 -13.61 22.90 -13.46
C ASP A 196 -14.62 23.56 -12.50
N GLY A 197 -14.32 23.57 -11.19
CA GLY A 197 -15.17 24.20 -10.16
C GLY A 197 -16.41 23.41 -9.76
N ARG A 198 -16.56 22.17 -10.20
CA ARG A 198 -17.65 21.30 -9.74
C ARG A 198 -17.50 20.99 -8.25
N PRO A 199 -18.61 20.88 -7.50
CA PRO A 199 -18.53 20.47 -6.10
C PRO A 199 -17.94 19.06 -5.94
N LEU A 200 -17.12 18.90 -4.91
CA LEU A 200 -16.63 17.59 -4.49
C LEU A 200 -17.74 16.83 -3.74
N LYS A 201 -18.00 15.63 -4.19
CA LYS A 201 -19.00 14.73 -3.57
C LYS A 201 -18.39 13.84 -2.50
N ALA A 202 -17.27 13.21 -2.80
CA ALA A 202 -16.62 12.24 -1.92
C ALA A 202 -15.15 12.05 -2.27
N ALA A 203 -14.45 11.26 -1.46
CA ALA A 203 -13.12 10.75 -1.77
C ALA A 203 -13.01 9.28 -1.38
N LEU A 204 -12.39 8.46 -2.23
CA LEU A 204 -11.97 7.11 -1.88
C LEU A 204 -10.60 7.19 -1.21
N ILE A 205 -10.46 6.58 -0.03
CA ILE A 205 -9.19 6.45 0.69
C ILE A 205 -8.94 4.99 1.06
N GLY A 206 -7.66 4.60 1.18
CA GLY A 206 -7.26 3.24 1.58
C GLY A 206 -7.44 2.19 0.50
N GLY A 207 -7.50 2.60 -0.76
CA GLY A 207 -7.55 1.70 -1.92
C GLY A 207 -8.88 0.98 -2.13
N PRO A 208 -8.90 -0.14 -2.89
CA PRO A 208 -10.13 -0.81 -3.31
C PRO A 208 -10.91 -1.47 -2.18
N SER A 209 -10.25 -1.74 -1.05
CA SER A 209 -10.88 -2.24 0.19
C SER A 209 -11.11 -1.13 1.23
N GLY A 210 -10.88 0.11 0.84
CA GLY A 210 -10.94 1.28 1.71
C GLY A 210 -12.34 1.83 1.93
N VAL A 211 -12.43 3.14 2.10
CA VAL A 211 -13.67 3.83 2.45
C VAL A 211 -13.93 4.97 1.47
N ILE A 212 -15.18 5.11 1.02
CA ILE A 212 -15.64 6.31 0.32
C ILE A 212 -16.15 7.29 1.39
N VAL A 213 -15.47 8.41 1.53
CA VAL A 213 -15.75 9.44 2.52
C VAL A 213 -16.53 10.57 1.86
N HIS A 214 -17.70 10.89 2.38
CA HIS A 214 -18.52 12.02 1.91
C HIS A 214 -17.84 13.36 2.23
N SER A 215 -18.00 14.37 1.39
CA SER A 215 -17.33 15.68 1.53
C SER A 215 -17.62 16.41 2.84
N SER A 216 -18.75 16.14 3.50
CA SER A 216 -19.06 16.68 4.83
C SER A 216 -18.12 16.21 5.94
N ARG A 217 -17.34 15.17 5.70
CA ARG A 217 -16.37 14.61 6.64
C ARG A 217 -14.92 14.91 6.28
N PHE A 218 -14.66 15.76 5.31
CA PHE A 218 -13.32 16.07 4.83
C PHE A 218 -12.43 16.79 5.86
N ASP A 219 -13.03 17.37 6.91
CA ASP A 219 -12.31 18.03 7.99
C ASP A 219 -11.86 17.06 9.11
N GLU A 220 -12.27 15.80 9.04
CA GLU A 220 -11.79 14.78 9.98
C GLU A 220 -10.34 14.41 9.67
N PRO A 221 -9.48 14.24 10.70
CA PRO A 221 -8.08 13.91 10.49
C PRO A 221 -7.91 12.44 10.05
N LEU A 222 -6.96 12.22 9.13
CA LEU A 222 -6.54 10.89 8.71
C LEU A 222 -5.58 10.29 9.75
N ILE A 223 -6.08 9.33 10.53
CA ILE A 223 -5.32 8.72 11.63
C ILE A 223 -5.29 7.20 11.45
N PRO A 224 -4.10 6.56 11.46
CA PRO A 224 -3.99 5.10 11.40
C PRO A 224 -4.80 4.43 12.52
N GLY A 225 -5.59 3.42 12.16
CA GLY A 225 -6.43 2.68 13.11
C GLY A 225 -7.74 3.37 13.48
N SER A 226 -8.04 4.55 12.93
CA SER A 226 -9.36 5.19 13.06
C SER A 226 -10.31 4.79 11.91
N ASN A 227 -11.56 5.29 11.97
CA ASN A 227 -12.54 5.12 10.87
C ASN A 227 -12.10 5.82 9.57
N LEU A 228 -11.20 6.79 9.64
CA LEU A 228 -10.54 7.43 8.51
C LEU A 228 -9.04 7.12 8.53
N SER A 229 -8.72 5.85 8.41
CA SER A 229 -7.33 5.42 8.25
C SER A 229 -6.84 5.76 6.83
N PRO A 230 -5.63 6.35 6.69
CA PRO A 230 -5.07 6.67 5.38
C PRO A 230 -4.76 5.43 4.52
N GLY A 231 -4.73 4.22 5.12
CA GLY A 231 -4.37 2.99 4.42
C GLY A 231 -2.99 3.11 3.76
N SER A 232 -2.91 2.70 2.49
CA SER A 232 -1.70 2.81 1.66
C SER A 232 -1.39 4.24 1.19
N GLY A 233 -2.28 5.20 1.42
CA GLY A 233 -2.07 6.62 1.11
C GLY A 233 -2.73 7.10 -0.18
N GLY A 234 -3.56 6.28 -0.84
CA GLY A 234 -4.32 6.74 -2.01
C GLY A 234 -5.50 7.62 -1.62
N VAL A 235 -5.67 8.72 -2.33
CA VAL A 235 -6.80 9.64 -2.25
C VAL A 235 -7.32 9.87 -3.65
N VAL A 236 -8.51 9.34 -3.95
CA VAL A 236 -9.18 9.53 -5.24
C VAL A 236 -10.37 10.46 -5.04
N ALA A 237 -10.27 11.68 -5.51
CA ALA A 237 -11.33 12.69 -5.38
C ALA A 237 -12.45 12.44 -6.41
N LEU A 238 -13.69 12.53 -5.96
CA LEU A 238 -14.89 12.28 -6.74
C LEU A 238 -15.78 13.52 -6.69
N ASP A 239 -16.07 14.11 -7.85
CA ASP A 239 -16.99 15.23 -7.97
C ASP A 239 -18.46 14.78 -8.12
N GLU A 240 -19.38 15.72 -8.28
CA GLU A 240 -20.81 15.43 -8.40
C GLU A 240 -21.19 14.63 -9.66
N SER A 241 -20.37 14.62 -10.70
CA SER A 241 -20.63 13.85 -11.92
C SER A 241 -20.50 12.35 -11.72
N VAL A 242 -19.84 11.90 -10.63
CA VAL A 242 -19.53 10.50 -10.39
C VAL A 242 -20.69 9.80 -9.69
N SER A 243 -21.11 8.67 -10.24
CA SER A 243 -22.01 7.73 -9.58
C SER A 243 -21.22 6.90 -8.54
N ILE A 244 -21.55 7.04 -7.26
CA ILE A 244 -20.94 6.22 -6.19
C ILE A 244 -21.24 4.74 -6.38
N GLY A 245 -22.42 4.41 -6.90
CA GLY A 245 -22.78 3.03 -7.25
C GLY A 245 -21.85 2.43 -8.31
N ASP A 246 -21.46 3.20 -9.34
CA ASP A 246 -20.53 2.73 -10.37
C ASP A 246 -19.10 2.60 -9.84
N VAL A 247 -18.65 3.52 -9.00
CA VAL A 247 -17.36 3.39 -8.30
C VAL A 247 -17.35 2.12 -7.46
N THR A 248 -18.39 1.90 -6.65
CA THR A 248 -18.53 0.72 -5.80
C THR A 248 -18.51 -0.56 -6.65
N ARG A 249 -19.23 -0.58 -7.76
CA ARG A 249 -19.23 -1.72 -8.69
C ARG A 249 -17.84 -1.99 -9.27
N THR A 250 -17.11 -0.95 -9.66
CA THR A 250 -15.75 -1.06 -10.20
C THR A 250 -14.78 -1.64 -9.14
N LEU A 251 -14.86 -1.17 -7.90
CA LEU A 251 -14.05 -1.67 -6.80
C LEU A 251 -14.38 -3.14 -6.45
N LEU A 252 -15.68 -3.49 -6.47
CA LEU A 252 -16.11 -4.87 -6.25
C LEU A 252 -15.65 -5.81 -7.37
N ALA A 253 -15.72 -5.35 -8.63
CA ALA A 253 -15.23 -6.11 -9.78
C ALA A 253 -13.72 -6.34 -9.67
N PHE A 254 -12.95 -5.31 -9.32
CA PHE A 254 -11.53 -5.42 -9.07
C PHE A 254 -11.24 -6.47 -7.97
N ASN A 255 -11.89 -6.34 -6.80
CA ASN A 255 -11.69 -7.29 -5.69
C ASN A 255 -12.08 -8.73 -6.05
N ALA A 256 -13.13 -8.92 -6.87
CA ALA A 256 -13.54 -10.24 -7.34
C ALA A 256 -12.50 -10.85 -8.31
N GLN A 257 -11.95 -10.04 -9.22
CA GLN A 257 -10.94 -10.47 -10.20
C GLN A 257 -9.59 -10.79 -9.53
N GLU A 258 -9.17 -9.97 -8.57
CA GLU A 258 -7.91 -10.11 -7.84
C GLU A 258 -7.97 -11.12 -6.68
N SER A 259 -9.12 -11.74 -6.44
CA SER A 259 -9.24 -12.77 -5.40
C SER A 259 -8.33 -13.95 -5.70
N CYS A 260 -7.43 -14.30 -4.77
CA CYS A 260 -6.59 -15.49 -4.89
C CYS A 260 -7.38 -16.81 -4.81
N GLY A 261 -8.67 -16.74 -4.43
CA GLY A 261 -9.59 -17.89 -4.34
C GLY A 261 -9.41 -18.79 -3.13
N LYS A 262 -8.53 -18.45 -2.18
CA LYS A 262 -8.26 -19.28 -1.00
C LYS A 262 -9.41 -19.30 0.00
N CYS A 263 -9.87 -18.11 0.40
CA CYS A 263 -10.90 -17.96 1.43
C CYS A 263 -12.29 -17.96 0.80
N THR A 264 -13.18 -18.85 1.24
CA THR A 264 -14.55 -18.95 0.72
C THR A 264 -15.31 -17.62 0.78
N PRO A 265 -15.26 -16.83 1.88
CA PRO A 265 -15.96 -15.55 1.93
C PRO A 265 -15.49 -14.55 0.87
N CYS A 266 -14.20 -14.50 0.58
CA CYS A 266 -13.67 -13.65 -0.48
C CYS A 266 -14.06 -14.19 -1.86
N ARG A 267 -13.76 -15.46 -2.14
CA ARG A 267 -14.02 -16.10 -3.44
C ARG A 267 -15.47 -16.03 -3.88
N GLU A 268 -16.40 -16.35 -2.95
CA GLU A 268 -17.83 -16.37 -3.24
C GLU A 268 -18.49 -15.01 -2.93
N GLY A 269 -18.09 -14.36 -1.86
CA GLY A 269 -18.73 -13.14 -1.35
C GLY A 269 -18.53 -11.94 -2.25
N THR A 270 -17.33 -11.72 -2.79
CA THR A 270 -17.07 -10.57 -3.68
C THR A 270 -17.90 -10.65 -4.96
N GLY A 271 -18.03 -11.83 -5.57
CA GLY A 271 -18.87 -12.03 -6.73
C GLY A 271 -20.36 -11.80 -6.45
N ARG A 272 -20.85 -12.26 -5.29
CA ARG A 272 -22.25 -12.04 -4.88
C ARG A 272 -22.53 -10.58 -4.58
N LEU A 273 -21.60 -9.87 -3.96
CA LEU A 273 -21.71 -8.43 -3.71
C LEU A 273 -21.73 -7.63 -5.01
N LEU A 274 -20.90 -8.03 -5.99
CA LEU A 274 -20.90 -7.41 -7.32
C LEU A 274 -22.26 -7.57 -8.02
N LEU A 275 -22.87 -8.77 -7.97
CA LEU A 275 -24.20 -9.01 -8.52
C LEU A 275 -25.29 -8.23 -7.79
N ALA A 276 -25.24 -8.17 -6.46
CA ALA A 276 -26.19 -7.41 -5.65
C ALA A 276 -26.10 -5.90 -5.96
N ASN A 277 -24.89 -5.35 -6.09
CA ASN A 277 -24.67 -3.96 -6.45
C ASN A 277 -25.23 -3.65 -7.86
N ALA A 278 -25.04 -4.53 -8.84
CA ALA A 278 -25.60 -4.36 -10.18
C ALA A 278 -27.13 -4.29 -10.17
N GLY A 279 -27.78 -5.09 -9.31
CA GLY A 279 -29.22 -5.03 -9.09
C GLY A 279 -29.68 -3.71 -8.44
N ALA A 280 -28.96 -3.25 -7.41
CA ALA A 280 -29.26 -1.99 -6.71
C ALA A 280 -29.12 -0.76 -7.61
N VAL A 281 -28.09 -0.74 -8.46
CA VAL A 281 -27.90 0.35 -9.44
C VAL A 281 -29.06 0.43 -10.42
N GLN A 282 -29.62 -0.70 -10.85
CA GLN A 282 -30.77 -0.74 -11.76
C GLN A 282 -32.06 -0.19 -11.14
N ILE A 283 -32.23 -0.30 -9.81
CA ILE A 283 -33.43 0.20 -9.10
C ILE A 283 -33.25 1.60 -8.49
N GLY A 284 -32.13 2.27 -8.75
CA GLY A 284 -31.91 3.65 -8.28
C GLY A 284 -31.55 3.81 -6.80
N GLU A 285 -31.21 2.71 -6.11
CA GLU A 285 -30.83 2.72 -4.68
C GLU A 285 -29.31 2.80 -4.45
N ALA A 286 -28.56 3.28 -5.46
CA ALA A 286 -27.10 3.24 -5.48
C ALA A 286 -26.43 3.95 -4.28
N ASP A 287 -27.01 5.04 -3.78
CA ASP A 287 -26.43 5.79 -2.67
C ASP A 287 -26.56 5.07 -1.32
N SER A 288 -27.57 4.20 -1.15
CA SER A 288 -27.76 3.37 0.04
C SER A 288 -26.83 2.14 0.07
N VAL A 289 -26.44 1.65 -1.11
CA VAL A 289 -25.58 0.45 -1.24
C VAL A 289 -24.12 0.75 -0.89
N ALA A 290 -23.62 1.94 -1.22
CA ALA A 290 -22.26 2.34 -0.86
C ALA A 290 -22.03 2.41 0.65
N THR A 291 -23.05 2.87 1.40
CA THR A 291 -23.02 2.87 2.88
C THR A 291 -23.16 1.46 3.44
N SER A 292 -23.90 0.57 2.74
CA SER A 292 -24.12 -0.80 3.17
C SER A 292 -22.94 -1.73 2.84
N TYR A 293 -22.07 -1.38 1.89
CA TYR A 293 -20.89 -2.19 1.55
C TYR A 293 -19.92 -2.32 2.73
N ALA A 294 -19.51 -1.20 3.32
CA ALA A 294 -18.66 -1.23 4.51
C ALA A 294 -19.35 -1.92 5.69
N ALA A 295 -20.67 -1.75 5.82
CA ALA A 295 -21.48 -2.42 6.85
C ALA A 295 -21.69 -3.91 6.56
N SER A 296 -21.82 -4.33 5.29
CA SER A 296 -22.03 -5.73 4.89
C SER A 296 -20.75 -6.56 4.98
N VAL A 297 -19.61 -5.96 4.65
CA VAL A 297 -18.31 -6.61 4.86
C VAL A 297 -18.02 -6.79 6.35
N ARG A 298 -18.46 -5.86 7.22
CA ARG A 298 -18.39 -5.99 8.68
C ARG A 298 -19.40 -6.98 9.26
N LYS A 299 -20.55 -7.20 8.61
CA LYS A 299 -21.61 -8.13 9.05
C LYS A 299 -21.43 -9.57 8.55
N LEU A 300 -20.49 -9.83 7.67
CA LEU A 300 -20.06 -11.19 7.40
C LEU A 300 -19.34 -11.67 8.65
N ASP A 301 -20.09 -12.29 9.55
CA ASP A 301 -19.60 -12.99 10.73
C ASP A 301 -18.75 -14.17 10.22
N LEU A 302 -17.45 -13.88 10.00
CA LEU A 302 -16.50 -14.85 9.46
C LEU A 302 -15.93 -15.63 10.65
N PRO A 303 -16.31 -16.88 10.84
CA PRO A 303 -15.64 -17.72 11.82
C PRO A 303 -14.18 -17.85 11.39
N TYR A 304 -13.26 -17.52 12.32
CA TYR A 304 -11.81 -17.55 12.19
C TYR A 304 -11.11 -16.41 11.43
N GLY A 305 -10.81 -15.34 12.18
CA GLY A 305 -9.64 -14.50 11.94
C GLY A 305 -9.71 -13.48 10.80
N ALA A 306 -10.74 -13.51 9.96
CA ALA A 306 -10.86 -12.55 8.86
C ALA A 306 -11.25 -11.13 9.34
N SER A 307 -11.90 -11.00 10.49
CA SER A 307 -12.19 -9.69 11.11
C SER A 307 -10.92 -8.92 11.50
N ARG A 308 -9.82 -9.63 11.81
CA ARG A 308 -8.53 -9.00 12.11
C ARG A 308 -7.84 -8.36 10.90
N TYR A 309 -8.26 -8.70 9.68
CA TYR A 309 -7.75 -8.08 8.44
C TYR A 309 -8.55 -6.85 8.02
N LEU A 310 -9.74 -6.66 8.57
CA LEU A 310 -10.59 -5.49 8.34
C LEU A 310 -10.40 -4.40 9.42
N ASP A 311 -9.76 -4.75 10.53
CA ASP A 311 -9.49 -3.87 11.68
C ASP A 311 -8.03 -3.37 11.74
N LYS A 312 -7.23 -3.60 10.68
CA LYS A 312 -5.84 -3.09 10.60
C LYS A 312 -5.65 -2.11 9.47
#